data_fc28b902cf8fd78de03e2f99e503b06b
#
_entry.id   fc28b902cf8fd78de03e2f99e503b06b
#
_cell.length_a   1.000
_cell.length_b   1.000
_cell.length_c   1.000
_cell.angle_alpha   90.00
_cell.angle_beta   90.00
_cell.angle_gamma   90.00
#
_symmetry.space_group_name_H-M   'P 1'
#
loop_
_entity.id
_entity.type
_entity.pdbx_description
1 polymer ?
#
loop_
_entity_poly.entity_id
_entity_poly.type
_entity_poly.pdbx_seq_one_letter_code
_entity_poly.pdbx_strand_id
1 'polypeptide(L)'
;MPTLEWIGKSKVINHHQDVPFRVLERKYSFDENGQHDEDNGSENMIIRGDNLEALKALLPRYEGRVKCIYIDPPYNTAKSSEKNKAWVYSDNVDDPRIKRWLNETVGDEGEDLTRHDKWLCMMYPRLKLLYKLLAQDGIIFISIDDNESHNLRFICDEIFGRKSFIAQIVWRSDGNFDNQAKIKNCHEYIICYIKNPDLVGLPNGIDPNVTEGSKIFRSEVRNTLVKNGPKNPMSKVLLPKGFPCTVDELVIEKRNNAFPYYYQKAIISKGVLQNDVEVESGWSSKNILINFINNGFQPVLDTKGQSTVFEITKTGAIEMVKKRTSISHVLSVISNLGSTQNMSSELATMGIKFDFPKPTALIQYLLGFYCEEDSIVLDSFAGSGTTAHAVLNMNKADGGNRQFIIVEMMDYAEDITAKRAKCVIKGYGEGKNAVEGTGGNFSFYDLGEPLLMGDCLNEAVAPEKIREYIWFMETKQPYAPPSGGNPYYLGKHNSTGYYFYYEPQRVTVLDYAFLSTITEKADGTVIYADRCAINADKLAKMGVTFKKIPRDISRL
;
A
#
# COMPACT_ATOMS: atom_id res chain seq x y z
N MET A 1 21.08 9.08 12.08
CA MET A 1 20.86 8.69 10.67
C MET A 1 21.38 9.84 9.82
N PRO A 2 22.09 9.63 8.72
CA PRO A 2 22.42 10.75 7.83
C PRO A 2 21.11 11.36 7.31
N THR A 3 21.02 12.67 7.35
CA THR A 3 19.86 13.46 6.92
C THR A 3 20.22 14.14 5.62
N LEU A 4 19.36 14.05 4.61
CA LEU A 4 19.53 14.77 3.37
C LEU A 4 19.11 16.22 3.60
N GLU A 5 20.01 17.17 3.27
CA GLU A 5 19.71 18.60 3.32
C GLU A 5 19.62 19.15 1.89
N TRP A 6 18.61 19.99 1.63
CA TRP A 6 18.40 20.65 0.35
C TRP A 6 17.78 22.04 0.56
N ILE A 7 17.87 22.89 -0.47
CA ILE A 7 17.27 24.23 -0.44
C ILE A 7 15.75 24.12 -0.37
N GLY A 8 15.16 24.76 0.63
CA GLY A 8 13.71 24.72 0.86
C GLY A 8 13.21 23.65 1.83
N LYS A 9 14.06 22.71 2.32
CA LYS A 9 13.65 21.67 3.26
C LYS A 9 12.91 22.23 4.48
N SER A 10 13.43 23.28 5.10
CA SER A 10 12.83 23.90 6.30
C SER A 10 11.41 24.42 6.08
N LYS A 11 11.07 24.81 4.83
CA LYS A 11 9.75 25.30 4.46
C LYS A 11 8.76 24.16 4.20
N VAL A 12 9.25 22.97 3.77
CA VAL A 12 8.36 21.85 3.38
C VAL A 12 8.20 20.77 4.45
N ILE A 13 9.07 20.73 5.45
CA ILE A 13 9.06 19.67 6.48
C ILE A 13 7.71 19.56 7.21
N ASN A 14 7.03 20.68 7.44
CA ASN A 14 5.72 20.77 8.06
C ASN A 14 4.60 21.22 7.09
N HIS A 15 4.92 21.52 5.85
CA HIS A 15 3.95 22.06 4.89
C HIS A 15 2.69 21.19 4.72
N HIS A 16 2.81 19.86 4.83
CA HIS A 16 1.66 18.95 4.84
C HIS A 16 0.64 19.22 5.96
N GLN A 17 1.02 19.96 7.01
CA GLN A 17 0.11 20.38 8.08
C GLN A 17 -0.67 21.64 7.68
N ASP A 18 -0.03 22.54 6.93
CA ASP A 18 -0.57 23.85 6.54
C ASP A 18 -1.49 23.76 5.31
N VAL A 19 -1.42 22.64 4.56
CA VAL A 19 -2.31 22.39 3.42
C VAL A 19 -3.77 22.39 3.91
N PRO A 20 -4.67 23.17 3.27
CA PRO A 20 -6.06 23.23 3.68
C PRO A 20 -6.78 21.89 3.46
N PHE A 21 -7.69 21.56 4.36
CA PHE A 21 -8.66 20.49 4.10
C PHE A 21 -9.71 21.00 3.11
N ARG A 22 -9.84 20.31 1.98
CA ARG A 22 -10.87 20.60 0.98
C ARG A 22 -11.98 19.57 1.01
N VAL A 23 -13.15 19.97 0.57
CA VAL A 23 -14.28 19.07 0.36
C VAL A 23 -14.04 18.29 -0.93
N LEU A 24 -14.34 17.00 -0.91
CA LEU A 24 -14.45 16.20 -2.14
C LEU A 24 -15.87 16.33 -2.68
N GLU A 25 -16.02 16.95 -3.84
CA GLU A 25 -17.30 17.15 -4.52
C GLU A 25 -17.51 16.08 -5.56
N ARG A 26 -18.44 15.15 -5.32
CA ARG A 26 -18.83 14.16 -6.32
C ARG A 26 -19.52 14.85 -7.51
N LYS A 27 -19.05 14.58 -8.71
CA LYS A 27 -19.62 15.09 -9.95
C LYS A 27 -20.59 14.09 -10.58
N TYR A 28 -20.23 12.82 -10.59
CA TYR A 28 -21.06 11.73 -11.08
C TYR A 28 -20.58 10.39 -10.53
N SER A 29 -21.38 9.36 -10.68
CA SER A 29 -20.99 7.96 -10.52
C SER A 29 -21.07 7.22 -11.85
N PHE A 30 -20.36 6.11 -12.00
CA PHE A 30 -20.32 5.30 -13.21
C PHE A 30 -20.32 3.82 -12.89
N ASP A 31 -21.08 3.03 -13.64
CA ASP A 31 -21.11 1.57 -13.58
C ASP A 31 -21.36 0.96 -14.98
N GLU A 32 -21.68 -0.33 -15.03
CA GLU A 32 -21.98 -1.03 -16.28
C GLU A 32 -23.14 -0.41 -17.07
N ASN A 33 -24.10 0.22 -16.37
CA ASN A 33 -25.28 0.86 -16.98
C ASN A 33 -24.95 2.26 -17.54
N GLY A 34 -23.84 2.84 -17.10
CA GLY A 34 -23.36 4.13 -17.58
C GLY A 34 -23.10 5.15 -16.48
N GLN A 35 -23.18 6.42 -16.86
CA GLN A 35 -22.96 7.54 -15.95
C GLN A 35 -24.28 7.96 -15.29
N HIS A 36 -24.21 8.25 -13.98
CA HIS A 36 -25.34 8.64 -13.13
C HIS A 36 -24.99 9.90 -12.34
N ASP A 37 -25.89 10.86 -12.29
CA ASP A 37 -25.75 12.05 -11.44
C ASP A 37 -25.93 11.71 -9.95
N GLU A 38 -26.72 10.67 -9.68
CA GLU A 38 -26.97 10.18 -8.33
C GLU A 38 -25.79 9.35 -7.80
N ASP A 39 -25.67 9.29 -6.47
CA ASP A 39 -24.66 8.45 -5.82
C ASP A 39 -25.08 6.98 -5.88
N ASN A 40 -24.28 6.15 -6.55
CA ASN A 40 -24.52 4.71 -6.63
C ASN A 40 -23.85 3.93 -5.48
N GLY A 41 -23.33 4.63 -4.44
CA GLY A 41 -22.67 4.03 -3.30
C GLY A 41 -21.27 3.48 -3.59
N SER A 42 -20.64 3.90 -4.69
CA SER A 42 -19.28 3.46 -5.03
C SER A 42 -18.26 3.95 -4.02
N GLU A 43 -17.44 3.04 -3.55
CA GLU A 43 -16.26 3.33 -2.72
C GLU A 43 -14.98 3.56 -3.55
N ASN A 44 -15.03 3.27 -4.87
CA ASN A 44 -13.96 3.59 -5.81
C ASN A 44 -14.01 5.07 -6.20
N MET A 45 -12.86 5.73 -6.15
CA MET A 45 -12.77 7.18 -6.35
C MET A 45 -11.75 7.54 -7.42
N ILE A 46 -12.15 8.42 -8.33
CA ILE A 46 -11.26 9.16 -9.21
C ILE A 46 -11.37 10.63 -8.83
N ILE A 47 -10.28 11.25 -8.40
CA ILE A 47 -10.27 12.62 -7.88
C ILE A 47 -9.44 13.48 -8.82
N ARG A 48 -10.05 14.53 -9.40
CA ARG A 48 -9.36 15.55 -10.18
C ARG A 48 -8.93 16.71 -9.27
N GLY A 49 -7.64 17.02 -9.25
CA GLY A 49 -7.09 18.14 -8.52
C GLY A 49 -5.68 17.90 -8.00
N ASP A 50 -5.10 18.94 -7.37
CA ASP A 50 -3.75 18.82 -6.79
C ASP A 50 -3.68 17.66 -5.79
N ASN A 51 -2.74 16.76 -6.00
CA ASN A 51 -2.64 15.54 -5.20
C ASN A 51 -2.26 15.81 -3.73
N LEU A 52 -1.56 16.89 -3.40
CA LEU A 52 -1.26 17.25 -2.02
C LEU A 52 -2.54 17.67 -1.27
N GLU A 53 -3.39 18.47 -1.91
CA GLU A 53 -4.71 18.87 -1.36
C GLU A 53 -5.67 17.67 -1.30
N ALA A 54 -5.68 16.83 -2.35
CA ALA A 54 -6.50 15.61 -2.37
C ALA A 54 -6.12 14.62 -1.27
N LEU A 55 -4.80 14.35 -1.08
CA LEU A 55 -4.32 13.48 0.00
C LEU A 55 -4.70 14.03 1.39
N LYS A 56 -4.69 15.36 1.56
CA LYS A 56 -5.15 15.99 2.80
C LYS A 56 -6.66 15.79 2.99
N ALA A 57 -7.45 15.97 1.94
CA ALA A 57 -8.90 15.79 1.95
C ALA A 57 -9.33 14.33 2.25
N LEU A 58 -8.49 13.35 1.93
CA LEU A 58 -8.75 11.93 2.20
C LEU A 58 -8.52 11.53 3.66
N LEU A 59 -7.71 12.27 4.43
CA LEU A 59 -7.38 11.90 5.82
C LEU A 59 -8.59 11.61 6.70
N PRO A 60 -9.69 12.41 6.68
CA PRO A 60 -10.84 12.19 7.56
C PRO A 60 -11.46 10.81 7.46
N ARG A 61 -11.32 10.15 6.31
CA ARG A 61 -11.91 8.82 6.04
C ARG A 61 -10.87 7.70 6.01
N TYR A 62 -9.65 8.00 5.60
CA TYR A 62 -8.68 6.98 5.19
C TYR A 62 -7.35 7.01 5.96
N GLU A 63 -7.18 7.88 6.98
CA GLU A 63 -5.95 7.86 7.80
C GLU A 63 -5.73 6.46 8.41
N GLY A 64 -4.58 5.85 8.08
CA GLY A 64 -4.19 4.52 8.59
C GLY A 64 -4.98 3.34 8.01
N ARG A 65 -5.69 3.51 6.88
CA ARG A 65 -6.57 2.47 6.31
C ARG A 65 -6.13 1.95 4.94
N VAL A 66 -5.28 2.68 4.22
CA VAL A 66 -4.82 2.29 2.89
C VAL A 66 -3.85 1.14 2.99
N LYS A 67 -4.18 -0.01 2.41
CA LYS A 67 -3.35 -1.22 2.46
C LYS A 67 -2.18 -1.17 1.49
N CYS A 68 -2.41 -0.66 0.29
CA CYS A 68 -1.38 -0.57 -0.73
C CYS A 68 -1.39 0.81 -1.39
N ILE A 69 -0.23 1.40 -1.52
CA ILE A 69 0.00 2.61 -2.29
C ILE A 69 0.94 2.26 -3.44
N TYR A 70 0.53 2.60 -4.66
CA TYR A 70 1.43 2.63 -5.81
C TYR A 70 1.46 4.06 -6.34
N ILE A 71 2.64 4.60 -6.58
CA ILE A 71 2.80 5.90 -7.23
C ILE A 71 3.91 5.88 -8.28
N ASP A 72 3.69 6.63 -9.34
CA ASP A 72 4.62 6.87 -10.45
C ASP A 72 4.88 8.37 -10.58
N PRO A 73 5.67 8.97 -9.65
CA PRO A 73 5.91 10.40 -9.64
C PRO A 73 6.81 10.83 -10.79
N PRO A 74 6.90 12.15 -11.12
CA PRO A 74 7.82 12.65 -12.13
C PRO A 74 9.27 12.23 -11.86
N TYR A 75 9.97 11.75 -12.92
CA TYR A 75 11.35 11.24 -12.78
C TYR A 75 12.42 12.32 -12.89
N ASN A 76 12.03 13.57 -13.12
CA ASN A 76 12.96 14.70 -13.23
C ASN A 76 14.00 14.52 -14.37
N THR A 77 13.57 14.07 -15.54
CA THR A 77 14.42 13.64 -16.67
C THR A 77 14.93 14.75 -17.60
N ALA A 78 14.66 16.05 -17.34
CA ALA A 78 14.97 17.15 -18.25
C ALA A 78 16.47 17.17 -18.65
N LYS A 79 16.74 17.06 -19.96
CA LYS A 79 18.08 17.25 -20.53
C LYS A 79 18.34 18.75 -20.67
N SER A 80 19.51 19.22 -20.24
CA SER A 80 19.99 20.62 -20.23
C SER A 80 20.04 21.34 -21.60
N SER A 81 19.74 20.65 -22.71
CA SER A 81 19.85 21.19 -24.08
C SER A 81 18.55 21.78 -24.65
N GLU A 82 17.42 21.66 -23.98
CA GLU A 82 16.16 22.26 -24.43
C GLU A 82 15.76 23.42 -23.51
N LYS A 83 16.29 24.61 -23.83
CA LYS A 83 16.08 25.87 -23.07
C LYS A 83 14.60 26.30 -22.88
N ASN A 84 13.61 25.56 -23.38
CA ASN A 84 12.18 25.89 -23.29
C ASN A 84 11.24 24.73 -23.01
N LYS A 85 11.74 23.52 -22.65
CA LYS A 85 10.91 22.40 -22.18
C LYS A 85 11.43 21.91 -20.83
N ALA A 86 11.28 22.75 -19.82
CA ALA A 86 11.39 22.33 -18.43
C ALA A 86 10.34 21.22 -18.19
N TRP A 87 10.81 20.06 -17.71
CA TRP A 87 9.95 18.93 -17.32
C TRP A 87 9.20 18.27 -18.50
N VAL A 88 9.92 17.45 -19.28
CA VAL A 88 9.40 16.71 -20.46
C VAL A 88 8.52 15.51 -20.08
N TYR A 89 8.40 15.19 -18.82
CA TYR A 89 7.22 14.45 -18.34
C TYR A 89 6.13 15.51 -18.13
N SER A 90 4.99 15.32 -18.74
CA SER A 90 3.79 16.14 -18.53
C SER A 90 3.23 16.04 -17.11
N ASP A 91 4.07 15.78 -16.14
CA ASP A 91 3.81 15.56 -14.74
C ASP A 91 4.18 16.84 -13.98
N ASN A 92 3.48 17.82 -14.17
CA ASN A 92 2.80 18.80 -13.35
C ASN A 92 3.50 19.53 -12.23
N VAL A 93 4.78 19.70 -12.30
CA VAL A 93 5.41 20.88 -11.72
C VAL A 93 5.15 22.12 -12.59
N ASP A 94 4.54 21.93 -13.76
CA ASP A 94 4.07 23.01 -14.65
C ASP A 94 2.70 23.61 -14.25
N ASP A 95 1.99 23.12 -13.23
CA ASP A 95 0.87 23.86 -12.67
C ASP A 95 1.38 25.23 -12.21
N PRO A 96 0.83 26.34 -12.73
CA PRO A 96 1.31 27.70 -12.42
C PRO A 96 1.34 27.99 -10.92
N ARG A 97 0.50 27.35 -10.12
CA ARG A 97 0.44 27.50 -8.66
C ARG A 97 1.61 26.82 -7.97
N ILE A 98 1.90 25.55 -8.36
CA ILE A 98 3.03 24.79 -7.82
C ILE A 98 4.36 25.42 -8.29
N LYS A 99 4.44 25.79 -9.57
CA LYS A 99 5.63 26.44 -10.15
C LYS A 99 5.93 27.76 -9.44
N ARG A 100 4.93 28.61 -9.22
CA ARG A 100 5.08 29.86 -8.47
C ARG A 100 5.60 29.59 -7.06
N TRP A 101 4.96 28.66 -6.34
CA TRP A 101 5.35 28.32 -4.99
C TRP A 101 6.77 27.74 -4.91
N LEU A 102 7.15 26.87 -5.84
CA LEU A 102 8.50 26.29 -5.91
C LEU A 102 9.54 27.37 -6.24
N ASN A 103 9.25 28.29 -7.16
CA ASN A 103 10.17 29.40 -7.49
C ASN A 103 10.32 30.36 -6.31
N GLU A 104 9.26 30.66 -5.57
CA GLU A 104 9.30 31.44 -4.33
C GLU A 104 10.07 30.73 -3.21
N THR A 105 10.05 29.40 -3.20
CA THR A 105 10.64 28.56 -2.15
C THR A 105 12.12 28.26 -2.41
N VAL A 106 12.47 27.91 -3.65
CA VAL A 106 13.80 27.41 -4.04
C VAL A 106 14.58 28.44 -4.87
N GLY A 107 13.88 29.37 -5.56
CA GLY A 107 14.46 30.38 -6.48
C GLY A 107 14.23 30.03 -7.94
N ASP A 108 14.60 30.98 -8.84
CA ASP A 108 14.44 30.83 -10.28
C ASP A 108 15.33 29.72 -10.87
N GLU A 109 14.88 29.14 -11.98
CA GLU A 109 15.61 28.09 -12.70
C GLU A 109 16.86 28.69 -13.40
N GLY A 110 17.97 28.74 -12.69
CA GLY A 110 19.25 29.16 -13.26
C GLY A 110 20.28 28.07 -13.42
N GLU A 111 20.17 27.00 -12.64
CA GLU A 111 21.17 25.92 -12.59
C GLU A 111 20.55 24.54 -12.42
N ASP A 112 21.21 23.51 -12.97
CA ASP A 112 20.84 22.10 -12.91
C ASP A 112 20.67 21.59 -11.46
N LEU A 113 21.36 22.21 -10.49
CA LEU A 113 21.34 21.83 -9.07
C LEU A 113 20.01 22.11 -8.38
N THR A 114 19.31 23.21 -8.75
CA THR A 114 18.02 23.57 -8.11
C THR A 114 16.87 22.65 -8.51
N ARG A 115 17.01 21.89 -9.59
CA ARG A 115 16.01 20.95 -10.07
C ARG A 115 15.71 19.84 -9.07
N HIS A 116 16.75 19.26 -8.45
CA HIS A 116 16.62 18.22 -7.44
C HIS A 116 15.97 18.76 -6.16
N ASP A 117 16.33 19.98 -5.74
CA ASP A 117 15.74 20.65 -4.59
C ASP A 117 14.23 20.89 -4.78
N LYS A 118 13.82 21.33 -5.98
CA LYS A 118 12.40 21.51 -6.34
C LYS A 118 11.64 20.19 -6.30
N TRP A 119 12.23 19.13 -6.85
CA TRP A 119 11.63 17.79 -6.82
C TRP A 119 11.46 17.29 -5.38
N LEU A 120 12.47 17.45 -4.53
CA LEU A 120 12.42 17.10 -3.11
C LEU A 120 11.35 17.91 -2.36
N CYS A 121 11.26 19.21 -2.62
CA CYS A 121 10.22 20.07 -2.04
C CYS A 121 8.81 19.65 -2.45
N MET A 122 8.62 19.19 -3.69
CA MET A 122 7.35 18.69 -4.19
C MET A 122 6.97 17.33 -3.56
N MET A 123 7.92 16.39 -3.49
CA MET A 123 7.66 15.03 -3.05
C MET A 123 7.53 14.89 -1.53
N TYR A 124 8.32 15.60 -0.73
CA TYR A 124 8.40 15.40 0.72
C TYR A 124 7.04 15.54 1.44
N PRO A 125 6.26 16.63 1.26
CA PRO A 125 4.96 16.75 1.93
C PRO A 125 3.93 15.71 1.45
N ARG A 126 4.00 15.28 0.18
CA ARG A 126 3.15 14.22 -0.38
C ARG A 126 3.44 12.87 0.28
N LEU A 127 4.71 12.50 0.39
CA LEU A 127 5.12 11.27 1.07
C LEU A 127 4.73 11.29 2.57
N LYS A 128 4.76 12.44 3.24
CA LYS A 128 4.25 12.58 4.62
C LYS A 128 2.77 12.26 4.72
N LEU A 129 1.94 12.73 3.78
CA LEU A 129 0.51 12.43 3.76
C LEU A 129 0.24 10.97 3.38
N LEU A 130 0.96 10.43 2.40
CA LEU A 130 0.88 9.02 2.03
C LEU A 130 1.22 8.11 3.21
N TYR A 131 2.27 8.44 3.99
CA TYR A 131 2.60 7.72 5.22
C TYR A 131 1.47 7.74 6.26
N LYS A 132 0.74 8.86 6.40
CA LYS A 132 -0.41 8.95 7.30
C LYS A 132 -1.57 8.07 6.84
N LEU A 133 -1.87 8.07 5.52
CA LEU A 133 -2.94 7.27 4.94
C LEU A 133 -2.67 5.76 5.00
N LEU A 134 -1.38 5.36 4.93
CA LEU A 134 -0.97 3.97 4.91
C LEU A 134 -1.34 3.25 6.21
N ALA A 135 -1.92 2.06 6.12
CA ALA A 135 -2.22 1.17 7.24
C ALA A 135 -0.93 0.72 7.95
N GLN A 136 -1.02 0.23 9.18
CA GLN A 136 0.16 -0.21 9.93
C GLN A 136 0.89 -1.38 9.24
N ASP A 137 0.15 -2.27 8.61
CA ASP A 137 0.63 -3.39 7.80
C ASP A 137 0.63 -3.08 6.28
N GLY A 138 0.52 -1.79 5.94
CA GLY A 138 0.44 -1.33 4.56
C GLY A 138 1.80 -1.18 3.90
N ILE A 139 1.80 -1.29 2.56
CA ILE A 139 2.98 -1.19 1.70
C ILE A 139 2.85 -0.03 0.72
N ILE A 140 3.96 0.63 0.42
CA ILE A 140 4.07 1.59 -0.67
C ILE A 140 5.11 1.15 -1.69
N PHE A 141 4.76 1.22 -2.97
CA PHE A 141 5.61 1.04 -4.13
C PHE A 141 5.75 2.38 -4.86
N ILE A 142 6.98 2.78 -5.14
CA ILE A 142 7.27 4.05 -5.80
C ILE A 142 8.17 3.78 -6.99
N SER A 143 7.64 3.96 -8.20
CA SER A 143 8.43 3.88 -9.44
C SER A 143 9.34 5.09 -9.57
N ILE A 144 10.56 4.88 -10.01
CA ILE A 144 11.56 5.94 -10.21
C ILE A 144 12.69 5.44 -11.12
N ASP A 145 13.43 6.36 -11.75
CA ASP A 145 14.64 6.07 -12.50
C ASP A 145 15.93 6.52 -11.78
N ASP A 146 17.05 6.44 -12.47
CA ASP A 146 18.38 6.82 -11.95
C ASP A 146 18.48 8.30 -11.54
N ASN A 147 17.63 9.19 -12.09
CA ASN A 147 17.74 10.63 -11.83
C ASN A 147 17.47 10.96 -10.35
N GLU A 148 16.43 10.35 -9.77
CA GLU A 148 15.98 10.69 -8.41
C GLU A 148 15.92 9.50 -7.44
N SER A 149 16.29 8.28 -7.85
CA SER A 149 16.20 7.09 -7.00
C SER A 149 16.97 7.23 -5.68
N HIS A 150 18.12 7.86 -5.71
CA HIS A 150 18.96 8.10 -4.53
C HIS A 150 18.33 9.13 -3.58
N ASN A 151 17.82 10.26 -4.10
CA ASN A 151 17.13 11.28 -3.32
C ASN A 151 15.82 10.74 -2.71
N LEU A 152 15.02 10.05 -3.51
CA LEU A 152 13.80 9.39 -3.06
C LEU A 152 14.09 8.43 -1.90
N ARG A 153 15.13 7.61 -2.03
CA ARG A 153 15.51 6.66 -1.00
C ARG A 153 15.84 7.36 0.33
N PHE A 154 16.57 8.48 0.30
CA PHE A 154 16.92 9.22 1.51
C PHE A 154 15.71 9.83 2.20
N ILE A 155 14.80 10.49 1.45
CA ILE A 155 13.58 11.07 2.05
C ILE A 155 12.61 10.01 2.53
N CYS A 156 12.52 8.85 1.87
CA CYS A 156 11.72 7.73 2.35
C CYS A 156 12.31 7.10 3.63
N ASP A 157 13.65 6.95 3.72
CA ASP A 157 14.29 6.48 4.96
C ASP A 157 14.03 7.45 6.14
N GLU A 158 13.93 8.77 5.88
CA GLU A 158 13.59 9.77 6.89
C GLU A 158 12.12 9.68 7.33
N ILE A 159 11.19 9.49 6.38
CA ILE A 159 9.74 9.52 6.63
C ILE A 159 9.22 8.20 7.18
N PHE A 160 9.58 7.08 6.54
CA PHE A 160 9.09 5.73 6.87
C PHE A 160 9.99 5.04 7.92
N GLY A 161 11.25 5.46 8.00
CA GLY A 161 12.26 4.77 8.79
C GLY A 161 13.00 3.70 7.99
N ARG A 162 14.33 3.61 8.19
CA ARG A 162 15.19 2.67 7.45
C ARG A 162 14.80 1.19 7.63
N LYS A 163 14.24 0.82 8.78
CA LYS A 163 13.78 -0.56 9.05
C LYS A 163 12.56 -0.94 8.19
N SER A 164 11.81 0.02 7.74
CA SER A 164 10.62 -0.14 6.89
C SER A 164 10.97 -0.40 5.43
N PHE A 165 12.21 -0.20 5.02
CA PHE A 165 12.67 -0.51 3.68
C PHE A 165 12.71 -2.01 3.43
N ILE A 166 12.05 -2.46 2.37
CA ILE A 166 11.95 -3.87 2.00
C ILE A 166 12.88 -4.20 0.84
N ALA A 167 12.73 -3.48 -0.27
CA ALA A 167 13.50 -3.73 -1.48
C ALA A 167 13.53 -2.52 -2.42
N GLN A 168 14.53 -2.47 -3.25
CA GLN A 168 14.55 -1.74 -4.50
C GLN A 168 14.48 -2.77 -5.61
N ILE A 169 13.31 -2.90 -6.22
CA ILE A 169 13.07 -3.83 -7.31
C ILE A 169 13.53 -3.18 -8.60
N VAL A 170 14.26 -3.92 -9.41
CA VAL A 170 14.62 -3.54 -10.78
C VAL A 170 13.56 -4.10 -11.71
N TRP A 171 12.74 -3.24 -12.30
CA TRP A 171 11.83 -3.65 -13.37
C TRP A 171 12.50 -3.47 -14.71
N ARG A 172 12.79 -4.60 -15.37
CA ARG A 172 13.27 -4.61 -16.74
C ARG A 172 12.09 -4.39 -17.67
N SER A 173 12.07 -3.25 -18.33
CA SER A 173 11.10 -2.95 -19.38
C SER A 173 11.48 -3.70 -20.66
N ASP A 174 10.50 -4.37 -21.27
CA ASP A 174 10.68 -5.09 -22.54
C ASP A 174 10.49 -4.17 -23.77
N GLY A 175 10.70 -2.87 -23.60
CA GLY A 175 10.51 -1.83 -24.61
C GLY A 175 11.72 -1.57 -25.52
N ASN A 176 11.58 -0.59 -26.39
CA ASN A 176 12.65 -0.11 -27.24
C ASN A 176 13.70 0.67 -26.45
N PHE A 177 14.96 0.49 -26.80
CA PHE A 177 16.10 1.17 -26.19
C PHE A 177 16.57 2.33 -27.08
N ASP A 178 17.15 3.35 -26.46
CA ASP A 178 17.91 4.37 -27.20
C ASP A 178 19.16 3.73 -27.81
N ASN A 179 19.12 3.51 -29.13
CA ASN A 179 20.23 2.87 -29.85
C ASN A 179 21.48 3.75 -29.93
N GLN A 180 21.39 5.05 -29.62
CA GLN A 180 22.51 5.99 -29.62
C GLN A 180 23.18 6.11 -28.24
N ALA A 181 22.57 5.62 -27.18
CA ALA A 181 23.14 5.62 -25.84
C ALA A 181 24.39 4.73 -25.75
N LYS A 182 25.42 5.18 -25.04
CA LYS A 182 26.66 4.40 -24.77
C LYS A 182 26.36 3.11 -24.00
N ILE A 183 25.48 3.21 -23.01
CA ILE A 183 24.90 2.08 -22.29
C ILE A 183 23.40 2.24 -22.42
N LYS A 184 22.73 1.18 -22.92
CA LYS A 184 21.30 1.19 -23.14
C LYS A 184 20.58 0.96 -21.82
N ASN A 185 19.88 1.98 -21.32
CA ASN A 185 19.04 1.82 -20.15
C ASN A 185 17.80 1.01 -20.52
N CYS A 186 17.54 -0.09 -19.81
CA CYS A 186 16.44 -1.01 -20.06
C CYS A 186 15.64 -1.33 -18.80
N HIS A 187 15.78 -0.52 -17.76
CA HIS A 187 15.13 -0.77 -16.49
C HIS A 187 14.75 0.54 -15.78
N GLU A 188 13.83 0.40 -14.87
CA GLU A 188 13.43 1.40 -13.87
C GLU A 188 13.47 0.74 -12.50
N TYR A 189 13.38 1.53 -11.45
CA TYR A 189 13.34 1.03 -10.07
C TYR A 189 11.93 1.16 -9.50
N ILE A 190 11.59 0.24 -8.59
CA ILE A 190 10.41 0.34 -7.74
C ILE A 190 10.90 0.23 -6.30
N ILE A 191 10.82 1.32 -5.57
CA ILE A 191 11.25 1.39 -4.17
C ILE A 191 10.08 0.97 -3.28
N CYS A 192 10.32 0.01 -2.37
CA CYS A 192 9.29 -0.62 -1.54
C CYS A 192 9.54 -0.36 -0.06
N TYR A 193 8.52 0.17 0.63
CA TYR A 193 8.50 0.34 2.08
C TYR A 193 7.23 -0.27 2.66
N ILE A 194 7.33 -0.91 3.82
CA ILE A 194 6.19 -1.35 4.64
C ILE A 194 6.19 -0.52 5.93
N LYS A 195 5.04 0.03 6.33
CA LYS A 195 4.96 0.93 7.49
C LYS A 195 5.45 0.26 8.77
N ASN A 196 5.03 -0.98 9.03
CA ASN A 196 5.57 -1.83 10.10
C ASN A 196 5.82 -3.25 9.58
N PRO A 197 7.07 -3.59 9.19
CA PRO A 197 7.41 -4.90 8.63
C PRO A 197 7.15 -6.08 9.56
N ASP A 198 7.11 -5.85 10.87
CA ASP A 198 6.87 -6.91 11.85
C ASP A 198 5.43 -7.46 11.82
N LEU A 199 4.51 -6.72 11.19
CA LEU A 199 3.09 -7.11 11.05
C LEU A 199 2.79 -7.91 9.77
N VAL A 200 3.74 -8.05 8.85
CA VAL A 200 3.51 -8.71 7.55
C VAL A 200 4.41 -9.92 7.38
N GLY A 201 3.87 -10.94 6.70
CA GLY A 201 4.60 -12.14 6.34
C GLY A 201 5.40 -12.00 5.03
N LEU A 202 5.70 -13.14 4.40
CA LEU A 202 6.29 -13.15 3.07
C LEU A 202 5.27 -12.65 2.03
N PRO A 203 5.72 -11.94 0.98
CA PRO A 203 4.82 -11.48 -0.08
C PRO A 203 4.18 -12.65 -0.81
N ASN A 204 2.93 -12.52 -1.19
CA ASN A 204 2.28 -13.43 -2.12
C ASN A 204 2.75 -13.10 -3.54
N GLY A 205 3.37 -14.06 -4.21
CA GLY A 205 3.82 -13.82 -5.58
C GLY A 205 4.79 -14.89 -6.05
N ILE A 206 4.77 -15.11 -7.35
CA ILE A 206 5.70 -16.00 -8.06
C ILE A 206 6.32 -15.19 -9.17
N ASP A 207 7.64 -15.27 -9.30
CA ASP A 207 8.34 -14.64 -10.42
C ASP A 207 7.71 -15.06 -11.76
N PRO A 208 7.31 -14.11 -12.62
CA PRO A 208 6.67 -14.39 -13.90
C PRO A 208 7.49 -15.31 -14.84
N ASN A 209 8.78 -15.44 -14.58
CA ASN A 209 9.67 -16.30 -15.38
C ASN A 209 9.73 -17.76 -14.90
N VAL A 210 9.02 -18.09 -13.81
CA VAL A 210 8.98 -19.47 -13.31
C VAL A 210 8.06 -20.32 -14.17
N THR A 211 8.61 -21.41 -14.71
CA THR A 211 7.85 -22.38 -15.53
C THR A 211 6.98 -23.29 -14.66
N GLU A 212 5.86 -23.77 -15.20
CA GLU A 212 4.91 -24.66 -14.50
C GLU A 212 5.55 -25.94 -13.93
N GLY A 213 6.61 -26.46 -14.55
CA GLY A 213 7.35 -27.64 -14.07
C GLY A 213 8.31 -27.37 -12.90
N SER A 214 8.39 -26.15 -12.39
CA SER A 214 9.31 -25.79 -11.32
C SER A 214 8.99 -26.49 -10.00
N LYS A 215 10.06 -26.85 -9.28
CA LYS A 215 9.95 -27.41 -7.91
C LYS A 215 9.26 -26.47 -6.92
N ILE A 216 9.11 -25.20 -7.27
CA ILE A 216 8.44 -24.18 -6.42
C ILE A 216 6.95 -24.51 -6.23
N PHE A 217 6.31 -25.13 -7.23
CA PHE A 217 4.89 -25.51 -7.18
C PHE A 217 4.62 -26.81 -6.42
N ARG A 218 5.66 -27.51 -5.95
CA ARG A 218 5.46 -28.73 -5.17
C ARG A 218 4.86 -28.40 -3.81
N SER A 219 3.84 -29.13 -3.43
CA SER A 219 3.19 -29.01 -2.11
C SER A 219 4.12 -29.36 -0.94
N GLU A 220 5.21 -30.07 -1.23
CA GLU A 220 6.21 -30.48 -0.25
C GLU A 220 7.62 -30.04 -0.66
N VAL A 221 8.37 -29.60 0.33
CA VAL A 221 9.80 -29.29 0.20
C VAL A 221 10.59 -30.37 0.93
N ARG A 222 11.46 -31.06 0.19
CA ARG A 222 12.35 -32.10 0.69
C ARG A 222 13.77 -31.59 0.73
N ASN A 223 14.39 -31.63 1.90
CA ASN A 223 15.78 -31.24 2.09
C ASN A 223 16.52 -32.30 2.89
N THR A 224 17.72 -32.68 2.44
CA THR A 224 18.59 -33.54 3.22
C THR A 224 19.02 -32.86 4.53
N LEU A 225 19.01 -33.59 5.63
CA LEU A 225 19.54 -33.11 6.89
C LEU A 225 21.06 -33.16 6.95
N VAL A 226 21.68 -33.98 6.12
CA VAL A 226 23.12 -34.18 6.10
C VAL A 226 23.81 -32.89 5.63
N LYS A 227 24.52 -32.24 6.54
CA LYS A 227 25.25 -31.01 6.27
C LYS A 227 26.48 -30.92 7.16
N ASN A 228 27.55 -31.60 6.73
CA ASN A 228 28.84 -31.62 7.47
C ASN A 228 29.56 -30.29 7.34
N GLY A 229 30.09 -29.77 8.43
CA GLY A 229 30.88 -28.55 8.46
C GLY A 229 31.05 -27.96 9.87
N PRO A 230 31.82 -26.87 10.01
CA PRO A 230 32.12 -26.28 11.32
C PRO A 230 30.88 -25.89 12.14
N LYS A 231 29.78 -25.49 11.44
CA LYS A 231 28.52 -25.14 12.10
C LYS A 231 27.65 -26.36 12.46
N ASN A 232 27.93 -27.51 11.87
CA ASN A 232 27.21 -28.76 12.12
C ASN A 232 28.22 -29.89 12.32
N PRO A 233 28.86 -29.97 13.51
CA PRO A 233 29.82 -31.01 13.79
C PRO A 233 29.16 -32.39 13.76
N MET A 234 29.95 -33.41 13.41
CA MET A 234 29.47 -34.78 13.40
C MET A 234 28.98 -35.20 14.78
N SER A 235 27.83 -35.84 14.79
CA SER A 235 27.23 -36.38 16.00
C SER A 235 26.28 -37.51 15.69
N LYS A 236 26.15 -38.40 16.68
CA LYS A 236 25.26 -39.57 16.58
C LYS A 236 23.83 -39.22 16.91
N VAL A 237 22.91 -39.91 16.23
CA VAL A 237 21.46 -39.90 16.46
C VAL A 237 20.97 -41.36 16.41
N LEU A 238 20.17 -41.74 17.39
CA LEU A 238 19.50 -43.02 17.38
C LEU A 238 18.17 -42.86 16.60
N LEU A 239 18.00 -43.62 15.54
CA LEU A 239 16.73 -43.78 14.83
C LEU A 239 16.02 -45.02 15.41
N PRO A 240 14.93 -44.88 16.15
CA PRO A 240 14.25 -46.00 16.74
C PRO A 240 13.39 -46.76 15.73
N LYS A 241 13.05 -48.00 16.06
CA LYS A 241 12.06 -48.79 15.33
C LYS A 241 10.77 -47.98 15.10
N GLY A 242 10.21 -48.06 13.89
CA GLY A 242 9.04 -47.28 13.48
C GLY A 242 9.36 -46.00 12.74
N PHE A 243 10.65 -45.60 12.64
CA PHE A 243 11.05 -44.38 11.91
C PHE A 243 10.63 -44.47 10.42
N PRO A 244 9.96 -43.45 9.83
CA PRO A 244 9.41 -43.51 8.48
C PRO A 244 10.48 -43.61 7.39
N CYS A 245 10.12 -44.27 6.28
CA CYS A 245 10.95 -44.42 5.10
C CYS A 245 10.12 -44.14 3.83
N THR A 246 10.77 -43.65 2.80
CA THR A 246 10.14 -43.32 1.49
C THR A 246 9.84 -44.54 0.63
N VAL A 247 10.33 -45.74 1.00
CA VAL A 247 10.13 -47.01 0.30
C VAL A 247 9.68 -48.08 1.29
N ASP A 248 8.87 -49.03 0.83
CA ASP A 248 8.29 -50.06 1.67
C ASP A 248 9.31 -51.09 2.15
N GLU A 249 10.24 -51.48 1.29
CA GLU A 249 11.27 -52.47 1.62
C GLU A 249 12.64 -51.94 1.27
N LEU A 250 13.56 -51.98 2.23
CA LEU A 250 14.95 -51.54 2.04
C LEU A 250 15.85 -52.17 3.11
N VAL A 251 17.02 -52.57 2.71
CA VAL A 251 18.08 -52.98 3.61
C VAL A 251 19.29 -52.05 3.39
N ILE A 252 19.74 -51.39 4.47
CA ILE A 252 20.95 -50.56 4.47
C ILE A 252 21.98 -51.29 5.33
N GLU A 253 23.05 -51.77 4.71
CA GLU A 253 24.14 -52.40 5.42
C GLU A 253 24.94 -51.38 6.25
N LYS A 254 25.61 -51.84 7.29
CA LYS A 254 26.55 -51.03 8.05
C LYS A 254 27.53 -50.36 7.10
N ARG A 255 27.68 -49.03 7.19
CA ARG A 255 28.55 -48.26 6.29
C ARG A 255 29.19 -47.05 6.98
N ASN A 256 30.40 -46.70 6.55
CA ASN A 256 31.15 -45.50 6.97
C ASN A 256 31.79 -44.76 5.77
N ASN A 257 31.37 -45.09 4.55
CA ASN A 257 31.89 -44.53 3.31
C ASN A 257 30.91 -43.51 2.66
N ALA A 258 29.71 -43.35 3.21
CA ALA A 258 28.71 -42.39 2.79
C ALA A 258 27.88 -41.89 3.99
N PHE A 259 27.56 -40.64 4.01
CA PHE A 259 26.72 -40.03 5.06
C PHE A 259 25.23 -40.22 4.84
N PRO A 260 24.47 -40.42 5.95
CA PRO A 260 24.96 -40.66 7.29
C PRO A 260 25.67 -42.00 7.40
N TYR A 261 26.63 -42.13 8.32
CA TYR A 261 27.21 -43.41 8.67
C TYR A 261 26.20 -44.26 9.42
N TYR A 262 26.13 -45.55 9.11
CA TYR A 262 25.28 -46.51 9.77
C TYR A 262 26.11 -47.49 10.59
N TYR A 263 25.89 -47.53 11.90
CA TYR A 263 26.66 -48.38 12.80
C TYR A 263 26.11 -49.83 12.90
N GLN A 264 24.81 -50.00 12.52
CA GLN A 264 24.14 -51.28 12.44
C GLN A 264 23.43 -51.41 11.09
N LYS A 265 23.11 -52.65 10.73
CA LYS A 265 22.24 -52.92 9.59
C LYS A 265 20.83 -52.34 9.85
N ALA A 266 20.33 -51.54 8.97
CA ALA A 266 18.97 -51.03 9.03
C ALA A 266 18.04 -51.87 8.12
N ILE A 267 16.95 -52.37 8.69
CA ILE A 267 15.95 -53.15 7.97
C ILE A 267 14.67 -52.34 7.94
N ILE A 268 14.20 -52.03 6.74
CA ILE A 268 12.93 -51.33 6.51
C ILE A 268 11.95 -52.33 5.91
N SER A 269 10.74 -52.38 6.49
CA SER A 269 9.62 -53.12 5.93
C SER A 269 8.32 -52.38 6.20
N LYS A 270 7.42 -52.39 5.23
CA LYS A 270 6.14 -51.65 5.26
C LYS A 270 6.34 -50.15 5.49
N GLY A 271 7.37 -49.59 4.89
CA GLY A 271 7.64 -48.15 4.94
C GLY A 271 8.19 -47.63 6.27
N VAL A 272 8.61 -48.51 7.17
CA VAL A 272 9.16 -48.14 8.48
C VAL A 272 10.35 -48.99 8.91
N LEU A 273 11.26 -48.39 9.68
CA LEU A 273 12.43 -49.06 10.25
C LEU A 273 11.98 -50.15 11.28
N GLN A 274 12.54 -51.37 11.17
CA GLN A 274 12.16 -52.54 11.98
C GLN A 274 13.02 -52.73 13.22
N ASN A 275 14.19 -52.08 13.27
CA ASN A 275 15.13 -52.18 14.38
C ASN A 275 15.74 -50.82 14.70
N ASP A 276 16.22 -50.64 15.91
CA ASP A 276 16.93 -49.42 16.28
C ASP A 276 18.27 -49.34 15.56
N VAL A 277 18.62 -48.13 15.05
CA VAL A 277 19.85 -47.90 14.29
C VAL A 277 20.49 -46.60 14.70
N GLU A 278 21.77 -46.67 15.10
CA GLU A 278 22.56 -45.49 15.36
C GLU A 278 23.20 -44.97 14.04
N VAL A 279 22.96 -43.72 13.77
CA VAL A 279 23.49 -43.01 12.56
C VAL A 279 24.33 -41.80 12.97
N GLU A 280 25.34 -41.47 12.19
CA GLU A 280 26.21 -40.31 12.47
C GLU A 280 26.44 -39.44 11.25
N SER A 281 26.26 -38.15 11.45
CA SER A 281 26.54 -37.11 10.46
C SER A 281 26.60 -35.73 11.10
N GLY A 282 26.95 -34.70 10.33
CA GLY A 282 26.63 -33.31 10.66
C GLY A 282 25.15 -33.05 10.27
N TRP A 283 24.37 -32.51 11.21
CA TRP A 283 22.91 -32.36 11.07
C TRP A 283 22.50 -30.89 11.02
N SER A 284 21.83 -30.46 9.98
CA SER A 284 21.35 -29.07 9.84
C SER A 284 20.17 -28.71 10.75
N SER A 285 19.41 -29.70 11.23
CA SER A 285 18.19 -29.52 12.04
C SER A 285 18.03 -30.63 13.08
N LYS A 286 19.10 -30.97 13.80
CA LYS A 286 19.15 -32.09 14.77
C LYS A 286 18.06 -32.02 15.83
N ASN A 287 17.85 -30.84 16.41
CA ASN A 287 16.86 -30.69 17.50
C ASN A 287 15.43 -30.96 17.02
N ILE A 288 15.10 -30.56 15.78
CA ILE A 288 13.76 -30.82 15.21
C ILE A 288 13.60 -32.31 14.92
N LEU A 289 14.65 -32.98 14.43
CA LEU A 289 14.65 -34.43 14.23
C LEU A 289 14.45 -35.18 15.56
N ILE A 290 15.13 -34.78 16.63
CA ILE A 290 14.96 -35.38 17.96
C ILE A 290 13.53 -35.14 18.48
N ASN A 291 13.00 -33.95 18.30
CA ASN A 291 11.61 -33.65 18.68
C ASN A 291 10.62 -34.53 17.92
N PHE A 292 10.83 -34.76 16.61
CA PHE A 292 10.00 -35.64 15.80
C PHE A 292 10.04 -37.10 16.32
N ILE A 293 11.22 -37.58 16.64
CA ILE A 293 11.40 -38.92 17.23
C ILE A 293 10.66 -39.01 18.57
N ASN A 294 10.85 -38.04 19.45
CA ASN A 294 10.22 -38.01 20.77
C ASN A 294 8.69 -37.83 20.71
N ASN A 295 8.18 -37.23 19.61
CA ASN A 295 6.74 -37.08 19.37
C ASN A 295 6.11 -38.27 18.66
N GLY A 296 6.76 -39.45 18.69
CA GLY A 296 6.21 -40.67 18.08
C GLY A 296 6.01 -40.58 16.59
N PHE A 297 6.88 -39.88 15.88
CA PHE A 297 6.89 -39.65 14.42
C PHE A 297 5.67 -38.86 13.92
N GLN A 298 4.95 -38.19 14.80
CA GLN A 298 3.94 -37.20 14.39
C GLN A 298 4.60 -35.89 13.94
N PRO A 299 3.97 -35.16 13.01
CA PRO A 299 4.52 -33.89 12.54
C PRO A 299 4.86 -32.93 13.68
N VAL A 300 6.02 -32.26 13.56
CA VAL A 300 6.48 -31.23 14.51
C VAL A 300 6.61 -29.88 13.80
N LEU A 301 6.48 -28.79 14.54
CA LEU A 301 6.70 -27.45 13.99
C LEU A 301 8.20 -27.12 13.98
N ASP A 302 8.66 -26.56 12.88
CA ASP A 302 10.00 -25.98 12.79
C ASP A 302 10.05 -24.57 13.44
N THR A 303 11.23 -23.93 13.42
CA THR A 303 11.44 -22.57 13.96
C THR A 303 10.62 -21.49 13.27
N LYS A 304 10.00 -21.78 12.12
CA LYS A 304 9.12 -20.89 11.35
C LYS A 304 7.65 -21.30 11.45
N GLY A 305 7.30 -22.24 12.32
CA GLY A 305 5.94 -22.73 12.48
C GLY A 305 5.45 -23.67 11.37
N GLN A 306 6.36 -24.17 10.50
CA GLN A 306 5.99 -25.08 9.41
C GLN A 306 5.93 -26.53 9.89
N SER A 307 4.84 -27.24 9.54
CA SER A 307 4.68 -28.67 9.80
C SER A 307 5.76 -29.48 9.07
N THR A 308 6.53 -30.25 9.82
CA THR A 308 7.75 -30.92 9.39
C THR A 308 7.72 -32.40 9.82
N VAL A 309 8.05 -33.30 8.89
CA VAL A 309 8.26 -34.72 9.14
C VAL A 309 9.64 -35.15 8.61
N PHE A 310 10.10 -36.32 9.02
CA PHE A 310 11.41 -36.84 8.59
C PHE A 310 11.26 -38.28 8.07
N GLU A 311 12.00 -38.61 7.01
CA GLU A 311 11.96 -39.92 6.34
C GLU A 311 13.36 -40.37 5.93
N ILE A 312 13.59 -41.69 5.98
CA ILE A 312 14.77 -42.31 5.37
C ILE A 312 14.49 -42.46 3.87
N THR A 313 15.41 -42.00 3.03
CA THR A 313 15.29 -42.18 1.58
C THR A 313 15.78 -43.55 1.12
N LYS A 314 15.48 -43.90 -0.13
CA LYS A 314 15.98 -45.16 -0.75
C LYS A 314 17.52 -45.30 -0.76
N THR A 315 18.27 -44.21 -0.60
CA THR A 315 19.74 -44.19 -0.51
C THR A 315 20.23 -44.25 0.94
N GLY A 316 19.35 -44.24 1.92
CA GLY A 316 19.67 -44.16 3.34
C GLY A 316 20.04 -42.73 3.81
N ALA A 317 19.76 -41.72 3.04
CA ALA A 317 19.81 -40.34 3.53
C ALA A 317 18.56 -40.05 4.39
N ILE A 318 18.68 -39.08 5.33
CA ILE A 318 17.53 -38.61 6.09
C ILE A 318 17.10 -37.28 5.49
N GLU A 319 15.86 -37.19 5.07
CA GLU A 319 15.26 -35.98 4.56
C GLU A 319 14.24 -35.40 5.52
N MET A 320 14.23 -34.10 5.59
CA MET A 320 13.20 -33.30 6.21
C MET A 320 12.18 -32.90 5.15
N VAL A 321 10.94 -33.23 5.39
CA VAL A 321 9.82 -32.93 4.50
C VAL A 321 8.93 -31.90 5.18
N LYS A 322 8.71 -30.78 4.50
CA LYS A 322 7.85 -29.69 4.96
C LYS A 322 6.70 -29.49 4.01
N LYS A 323 5.49 -29.37 4.56
CA LYS A 323 4.34 -28.93 3.77
C LYS A 323 4.42 -27.43 3.55
N ARG A 324 4.26 -27.00 2.32
CA ARG A 324 4.12 -25.58 1.99
C ARG A 324 2.72 -25.12 2.33
N THR A 325 2.63 -24.07 3.10
CA THR A 325 1.36 -23.36 3.40
C THR A 325 1.10 -22.22 2.40
N SER A 326 2.17 -21.68 1.82
CA SER A 326 2.10 -20.63 0.80
C SER A 326 3.32 -20.72 -0.13
N ILE A 327 3.12 -20.30 -1.37
CA ILE A 327 4.22 -20.19 -2.34
C ILE A 327 4.57 -18.72 -2.44
N SER A 328 5.80 -18.37 -2.03
CA SER A 328 6.36 -17.04 -2.22
C SER A 328 7.70 -17.16 -2.92
N HIS A 329 7.81 -16.54 -4.10
CA HIS A 329 9.06 -16.48 -4.87
C HIS A 329 9.12 -15.18 -5.64
N VAL A 330 9.34 -14.09 -4.92
CA VAL A 330 9.47 -12.75 -5.47
C VAL A 330 10.94 -12.40 -5.57
N LEU A 331 11.38 -12.01 -6.76
CA LEU A 331 12.74 -11.59 -7.02
C LEU A 331 12.86 -10.06 -7.04
N SER A 332 14.06 -9.56 -6.75
CA SER A 332 14.36 -8.12 -6.82
C SER A 332 14.63 -7.62 -8.25
N VAL A 333 14.68 -8.50 -9.25
CA VAL A 333 14.71 -8.16 -10.67
C VAL A 333 13.52 -8.85 -11.30
N ILE A 334 12.62 -8.08 -11.89
CA ILE A 334 11.39 -8.56 -12.52
C ILE A 334 11.36 -8.21 -14.01
N SER A 335 10.81 -9.10 -14.81
CA SER A 335 10.65 -8.94 -16.26
C SER A 335 9.42 -9.72 -16.73
N ASN A 336 9.08 -9.63 -18.03
CA ASN A 336 7.90 -10.29 -18.62
C ASN A 336 6.56 -9.85 -18.01
N LEU A 337 6.49 -8.59 -17.59
CA LEU A 337 5.26 -7.94 -17.07
C LEU A 337 4.73 -6.86 -18.03
N GLY A 338 5.06 -7.00 -19.31
CA GLY A 338 4.67 -6.08 -20.36
C GLY A 338 5.60 -4.87 -20.50
N SER A 339 5.29 -4.02 -21.47
CA SER A 339 6.02 -2.79 -21.77
C SER A 339 5.08 -1.59 -21.87
N THR A 340 5.63 -0.39 -21.74
CA THR A 340 4.91 0.86 -21.97
C THR A 340 4.32 0.92 -23.38
N GLN A 341 5.02 0.37 -24.38
CA GLN A 341 4.57 0.35 -25.77
C GLN A 341 3.33 -0.55 -25.95
N ASN A 342 3.32 -1.74 -25.33
CA ASN A 342 2.16 -2.64 -25.37
C ASN A 342 0.95 -1.97 -24.73
N MET A 343 1.16 -1.28 -23.62
CA MET A 343 0.09 -0.54 -22.94
C MET A 343 -0.41 0.66 -23.75
N SER A 344 0.48 1.40 -24.43
CA SER A 344 0.04 2.48 -25.34
C SER A 344 -0.81 1.94 -26.50
N SER A 345 -0.47 0.75 -27.01
CA SER A 345 -1.26 0.07 -28.05
C SER A 345 -2.63 -0.37 -27.53
N GLU A 346 -2.71 -0.86 -26.30
CA GLU A 346 -3.96 -1.22 -25.65
C GLU A 346 -4.85 0.02 -25.39
N LEU A 347 -4.27 1.12 -24.89
CA LEU A 347 -4.98 2.39 -24.71
C LEU A 347 -5.54 2.95 -26.03
N ALA A 348 -4.82 2.75 -27.14
CA ALA A 348 -5.31 3.16 -28.45
C ALA A 348 -6.61 2.44 -28.85
N THR A 349 -6.82 1.18 -28.42
CA THR A 349 -8.11 0.46 -28.66
C THR A 349 -9.26 1.04 -27.86
N MET A 350 -8.98 1.77 -26.77
CA MET A 350 -9.95 2.54 -25.97
C MET A 350 -10.15 3.97 -26.50
N GLY A 351 -9.45 4.33 -27.60
CA GLY A 351 -9.44 5.70 -28.13
C GLY A 351 -8.72 6.68 -27.19
N ILE A 352 -7.71 6.21 -26.48
CA ILE A 352 -6.89 7.00 -25.54
C ILE A 352 -5.45 7.06 -26.07
N LYS A 353 -4.89 8.27 -26.13
CA LYS A 353 -3.48 8.50 -26.40
C LYS A 353 -2.81 9.00 -25.13
N PHE A 354 -1.80 8.26 -24.66
CA PHE A 354 -1.01 8.61 -23.49
C PHE A 354 0.44 8.16 -23.67
N ASP A 355 1.37 9.01 -23.23
CA ASP A 355 2.80 8.71 -23.36
C ASP A 355 3.28 7.92 -22.13
N PHE A 356 4.02 6.85 -22.36
CA PHE A 356 4.68 6.01 -21.34
C PHE A 356 3.75 5.42 -20.25
N PRO A 357 2.58 4.87 -20.57
CA PRO A 357 1.71 4.26 -19.55
C PRO A 357 2.36 3.01 -18.96
N LYS A 358 2.28 2.85 -17.64
CA LYS A 358 2.77 1.62 -17.01
C LYS A 358 1.91 0.41 -17.40
N PRO A 359 2.52 -0.78 -17.57
CA PRO A 359 1.76 -2.00 -17.87
C PRO A 359 0.85 -2.41 -16.72
N THR A 360 -0.39 -2.77 -17.01
CA THR A 360 -1.36 -3.24 -16.01
C THR A 360 -0.86 -4.50 -15.28
N ALA A 361 -0.21 -5.42 -15.99
CA ALA A 361 0.36 -6.62 -15.40
C ALA A 361 1.43 -6.34 -14.34
N LEU A 362 2.24 -5.29 -14.51
CA LEU A 362 3.21 -4.86 -13.51
C LEU A 362 2.50 -4.45 -12.21
N ILE A 363 1.47 -3.61 -12.32
CA ILE A 363 0.73 -3.12 -11.16
C ILE A 363 0.00 -4.28 -10.47
N GLN A 364 -0.67 -5.16 -11.23
CA GLN A 364 -1.32 -6.35 -10.66
C GLN A 364 -0.32 -7.24 -9.90
N TYR A 365 0.89 -7.45 -10.45
CA TYR A 365 1.92 -8.22 -9.80
C TYR A 365 2.36 -7.61 -8.46
N LEU A 366 2.60 -6.30 -8.41
CA LEU A 366 2.98 -5.58 -7.20
C LEU A 366 1.87 -5.58 -6.15
N LEU A 367 0.63 -5.29 -6.56
CA LEU A 367 -0.53 -5.32 -5.68
C LEU A 367 -0.74 -6.72 -5.08
N GLY A 368 -0.53 -7.77 -5.89
CA GLY A 368 -0.66 -9.16 -5.46
C GLY A 368 0.24 -9.55 -4.29
N PHE A 369 1.29 -8.78 -3.97
CA PHE A 369 2.18 -9.12 -2.87
C PHE A 369 1.48 -9.09 -1.50
N TYR A 370 0.63 -8.09 -1.26
CA TYR A 370 0.04 -7.85 0.06
C TYR A 370 -1.41 -7.36 0.04
N CYS A 371 -2.02 -7.14 -1.14
CA CYS A 371 -3.41 -6.76 -1.23
C CYS A 371 -4.31 -7.99 -1.10
N GLU A 372 -5.14 -7.99 -0.08
CA GLU A 372 -6.23 -8.93 0.12
C GLU A 372 -7.46 -8.52 -0.71
N GLU A 373 -8.51 -9.33 -0.71
CA GLU A 373 -9.68 -9.16 -1.56
C GLU A 373 -10.53 -7.90 -1.26
N ASP A 374 -10.36 -7.29 -0.09
CA ASP A 374 -11.06 -6.10 0.40
C ASP A 374 -10.14 -4.87 0.59
N SER A 375 -8.91 -4.94 0.11
CA SER A 375 -7.88 -3.91 0.34
C SER A 375 -8.19 -2.60 -0.36
N ILE A 376 -7.86 -1.49 0.30
CA ILE A 376 -7.88 -0.15 -0.30
C ILE A 376 -6.52 0.12 -0.96
N VAL A 377 -6.55 0.43 -2.25
CA VAL A 377 -5.38 0.79 -3.07
C VAL A 377 -5.44 2.28 -3.41
N LEU A 378 -4.35 3.00 -3.19
CA LEU A 378 -4.25 4.42 -3.49
C LEU A 378 -3.12 4.70 -4.48
N ASP A 379 -3.42 5.60 -5.44
CA ASP A 379 -2.44 6.13 -6.39
C ASP A 379 -2.66 7.64 -6.55
N SER A 380 -1.70 8.44 -6.07
CA SER A 380 -1.81 9.90 -6.13
C SER A 380 -1.14 10.53 -7.35
N PHE A 381 -0.67 9.71 -8.30
CA PHE A 381 -0.11 10.11 -9.58
C PHE A 381 -0.71 9.20 -10.67
N ALA A 382 -2.05 9.26 -10.80
CA ALA A 382 -2.82 8.26 -11.55
C ALA A 382 -2.48 8.19 -13.04
N GLY A 383 -2.04 9.29 -13.64
CA GLY A 383 -1.72 9.36 -15.06
C GLY A 383 -2.85 8.81 -15.92
N SER A 384 -2.58 7.76 -16.69
CA SER A 384 -3.61 7.12 -17.51
C SER A 384 -4.59 6.22 -16.73
N GLY A 385 -4.50 6.09 -15.39
CA GLY A 385 -5.40 5.25 -14.59
C GLY A 385 -5.06 3.75 -14.58
N THR A 386 -3.78 3.40 -14.69
CA THR A 386 -3.34 1.99 -14.71
C THR A 386 -3.69 1.26 -13.41
N THR A 387 -3.60 1.93 -12.28
CA THR A 387 -3.92 1.34 -10.96
C THR A 387 -5.39 0.96 -10.86
N ALA A 388 -6.32 1.81 -11.31
CA ALA A 388 -7.75 1.47 -11.36
C ALA A 388 -8.01 0.27 -12.27
N HIS A 389 -7.41 0.22 -13.46
CA HIS A 389 -7.50 -0.91 -14.38
C HIS A 389 -6.99 -2.21 -13.74
N ALA A 390 -5.85 -2.15 -13.04
CA ALA A 390 -5.29 -3.31 -12.35
C ALA A 390 -6.23 -3.85 -11.25
N VAL A 391 -6.78 -2.96 -10.42
CA VAL A 391 -7.72 -3.34 -9.34
C VAL A 391 -9.00 -3.97 -9.91
N LEU A 392 -9.60 -3.36 -10.93
CA LEU A 392 -10.79 -3.91 -11.59
C LEU A 392 -10.53 -5.31 -12.17
N ASN A 393 -9.39 -5.52 -12.83
CA ASN A 393 -9.01 -6.82 -13.35
C ASN A 393 -8.80 -7.87 -12.25
N MET A 394 -8.17 -7.49 -11.14
CA MET A 394 -7.99 -8.39 -9.99
C MET A 394 -9.33 -8.82 -9.41
N ASN A 395 -10.23 -7.87 -9.20
CA ASN A 395 -11.58 -8.16 -8.67
C ASN A 395 -12.38 -9.08 -9.62
N LYS A 396 -12.31 -8.87 -10.95
CA LYS A 396 -12.92 -9.79 -11.92
C LYS A 396 -12.32 -11.20 -11.83
N ALA A 397 -11.00 -11.31 -11.63
CA ALA A 397 -10.29 -12.58 -11.66
C ALA A 397 -10.56 -13.46 -10.43
N ASP A 398 -10.67 -12.87 -9.24
CA ASP A 398 -10.80 -13.59 -7.97
C ASP A 398 -12.13 -13.35 -7.22
N GLY A 399 -13.01 -12.49 -7.75
CA GLY A 399 -14.28 -12.11 -7.12
C GLY A 399 -14.13 -11.17 -5.93
N GLY A 400 -12.95 -10.58 -5.74
CA GLY A 400 -12.66 -9.63 -4.67
C GLY A 400 -13.41 -8.30 -4.80
N ASN A 401 -13.35 -7.51 -3.76
CA ASN A 401 -13.96 -6.17 -3.66
C ASN A 401 -12.90 -5.12 -3.25
N ARG A 402 -11.70 -5.20 -3.84
CA ARG A 402 -10.67 -4.18 -3.64
C ARG A 402 -11.18 -2.84 -4.12
N GLN A 403 -10.85 -1.81 -3.38
CA GLN A 403 -11.22 -0.43 -3.68
C GLN A 403 -10.00 0.31 -4.23
N PHE A 404 -10.23 1.20 -5.19
CA PHE A 404 -9.20 2.12 -5.64
C PHE A 404 -9.55 3.57 -5.36
N ILE A 405 -8.54 4.35 -4.97
CA ILE A 405 -8.59 5.79 -4.85
C ILE A 405 -7.45 6.33 -5.71
N ILE A 406 -7.75 6.99 -6.82
CA ILE A 406 -6.74 7.54 -7.69
C ILE A 406 -6.91 9.04 -7.85
N VAL A 407 -5.80 9.77 -7.88
CA VAL A 407 -5.79 11.22 -7.98
C VAL A 407 -4.98 11.64 -9.21
N GLU A 408 -5.59 12.51 -10.04
CA GLU A 408 -4.93 13.12 -11.20
C GLU A 408 -5.20 14.62 -11.21
N MET A 409 -4.13 15.40 -11.29
CA MET A 409 -4.26 16.86 -11.22
C MET A 409 -4.46 17.55 -12.57
N MET A 410 -4.20 16.83 -13.67
CA MET A 410 -4.30 17.39 -15.02
C MET A 410 -5.73 17.44 -15.51
N ASP A 411 -5.96 18.37 -16.42
CA ASP A 411 -7.25 18.53 -17.09
C ASP A 411 -7.72 17.26 -17.82
N TYR A 412 -6.79 16.37 -18.20
CA TYR A 412 -7.12 15.10 -18.85
C TYR A 412 -7.66 14.01 -17.88
N ALA A 413 -7.78 14.28 -16.59
CA ALA A 413 -8.32 13.32 -15.61
C ALA A 413 -9.65 12.71 -16.04
N GLU A 414 -10.54 13.49 -16.65
CA GLU A 414 -11.82 13.03 -17.21
C GLU A 414 -11.61 12.25 -18.52
N ASP A 415 -10.88 12.85 -19.48
CA ASP A 415 -10.82 12.37 -20.87
C ASP A 415 -9.86 11.18 -21.05
N ILE A 416 -8.96 10.95 -20.10
CA ILE A 416 -7.99 9.85 -20.13
C ILE A 416 -8.20 8.92 -18.94
N THR A 417 -7.98 9.40 -17.72
CA THR A 417 -7.98 8.56 -16.52
C THR A 417 -9.35 7.91 -16.26
N ALA A 418 -10.41 8.73 -16.19
CA ALA A 418 -11.77 8.24 -15.99
C ALA A 418 -12.28 7.48 -17.23
N LYS A 419 -11.97 7.94 -18.45
CA LYS A 419 -12.33 7.25 -19.68
C LYS A 419 -11.77 5.84 -19.72
N ARG A 420 -10.51 5.62 -19.31
CA ARG A 420 -9.92 4.27 -19.22
C ARG A 420 -10.72 3.39 -18.27
N ALA A 421 -11.03 3.87 -17.07
CA ALA A 421 -11.86 3.12 -16.12
C ALA A 421 -13.24 2.78 -16.68
N LYS A 422 -13.90 3.73 -17.36
CA LYS A 422 -15.19 3.52 -18.05
C LYS A 422 -15.08 2.40 -19.12
N CYS A 423 -14.02 2.42 -19.93
CA CYS A 423 -13.76 1.39 -20.93
C CYS A 423 -13.54 0.01 -20.29
N VAL A 424 -12.75 -0.06 -19.23
CA VAL A 424 -12.45 -1.32 -18.53
C VAL A 424 -13.71 -1.93 -17.91
N ILE A 425 -14.56 -1.10 -17.30
CA ILE A 425 -15.84 -1.55 -16.71
C ILE A 425 -16.78 -2.11 -17.79
N LYS A 426 -16.91 -1.42 -18.93
CA LYS A 426 -17.85 -1.82 -20.01
C LYS A 426 -17.31 -2.85 -20.99
N GLY A 427 -16.00 -2.95 -21.10
CA GLY A 427 -15.30 -3.65 -22.18
C GLY A 427 -14.88 -2.68 -23.29
N TYR A 428 -13.87 -3.07 -24.07
CA TYR A 428 -13.26 -2.26 -25.12
C TYR A 428 -12.71 -3.12 -26.24
N GLY A 429 -12.30 -2.47 -27.34
CA GLY A 429 -11.81 -3.13 -28.54
C GLY A 429 -12.95 -3.71 -29.37
N GLU A 430 -12.60 -4.24 -30.56
CA GLU A 430 -13.56 -4.80 -31.51
C GLU A 430 -13.04 -6.11 -32.11
N GLY A 431 -13.96 -6.96 -32.56
CA GLY A 431 -13.65 -8.21 -33.25
C GLY A 431 -12.76 -9.13 -32.42
N LYS A 432 -11.59 -9.50 -32.96
CA LYS A 432 -10.64 -10.41 -32.25
C LYS A 432 -9.91 -9.77 -31.08
N ASN A 433 -9.92 -8.44 -31.01
CA ASN A 433 -9.28 -7.67 -29.94
C ASN A 433 -10.33 -7.16 -28.91
N ALA A 434 -11.55 -7.65 -28.96
CA ALA A 434 -12.56 -7.31 -27.97
C ALA A 434 -12.20 -7.86 -26.60
N VAL A 435 -12.20 -7.00 -25.60
CA VAL A 435 -11.99 -7.33 -24.19
C VAL A 435 -13.30 -7.13 -23.45
N GLU A 436 -13.77 -8.17 -22.79
CA GLU A 436 -14.98 -8.15 -21.99
C GLU A 436 -14.81 -7.25 -20.77
N GLY A 437 -15.85 -6.44 -20.46
CA GLY A 437 -15.86 -5.58 -19.31
C GLY A 437 -15.62 -6.32 -17.99
N THR A 438 -14.98 -5.63 -17.06
CA THR A 438 -14.76 -6.17 -15.71
C THR A 438 -16.00 -6.06 -14.85
N GLY A 439 -16.94 -5.19 -15.22
CA GLY A 439 -17.94 -4.71 -14.27
C GLY A 439 -17.33 -3.79 -13.22
N GLY A 440 -18.11 -3.53 -12.17
CA GLY A 440 -17.70 -2.64 -11.09
C GLY A 440 -18.21 -1.21 -11.30
N ASN A 441 -17.68 -0.29 -10.50
CA ASN A 441 -18.15 1.09 -10.48
C ASN A 441 -17.06 2.05 -10.00
N PHE A 442 -17.27 3.35 -10.14
CA PHE A 442 -16.52 4.41 -9.47
C PHE A 442 -17.34 5.69 -9.36
N SER A 443 -16.93 6.59 -8.46
CA SER A 443 -17.40 7.97 -8.43
C SER A 443 -16.27 8.94 -8.77
N PHE A 444 -16.60 9.95 -9.57
CA PHE A 444 -15.67 11.00 -9.99
C PHE A 444 -15.88 12.24 -9.12
N TYR A 445 -14.76 12.79 -8.62
CA TYR A 445 -14.74 13.91 -7.70
C TYR A 445 -13.85 15.04 -8.21
N ASP A 446 -14.25 16.27 -7.90
CA ASP A 446 -13.37 17.44 -7.93
C ASP A 446 -12.98 17.85 -6.51
N LEU A 447 -11.89 18.56 -6.39
CA LEU A 447 -11.56 19.29 -5.19
C LEU A 447 -12.42 20.54 -5.10
N GLY A 448 -13.31 20.56 -4.12
CA GLY A 448 -14.20 21.69 -3.85
C GLY A 448 -13.55 22.74 -2.93
N GLU A 449 -14.39 23.50 -2.26
CA GLU A 449 -13.98 24.59 -1.41
C GLU A 449 -13.14 24.12 -0.19
N PRO A 450 -12.22 24.93 0.29
CA PRO A 450 -11.53 24.66 1.55
C PRO A 450 -12.49 24.80 2.73
N LEU A 451 -12.30 23.97 3.76
CA LEU A 451 -13.11 24.02 4.99
C LEU A 451 -12.88 25.29 5.81
N LEU A 452 -11.70 25.90 5.68
CA LEU A 452 -11.34 27.15 6.32
C LEU A 452 -10.89 28.18 5.29
N MET A 453 -11.30 29.42 5.46
CA MET A 453 -10.85 30.61 4.75
C MET A 453 -9.95 31.41 5.70
N GLY A 454 -8.63 31.22 5.59
CA GLY A 454 -7.70 31.65 6.63
C GLY A 454 -7.99 30.91 7.95
N ASP A 455 -8.20 31.67 9.02
CA ASP A 455 -8.53 31.11 10.35
C ASP A 455 -10.04 30.93 10.59
N CYS A 456 -10.89 31.27 9.60
CA CYS A 456 -12.34 31.24 9.74
C CYS A 456 -12.97 30.07 8.99
N LEU A 457 -14.06 29.53 9.54
CA LEU A 457 -14.85 28.50 8.90
C LEU A 457 -15.43 29.03 7.58
N ASN A 458 -15.29 28.24 6.51
CA ASN A 458 -15.92 28.54 5.24
C ASN A 458 -17.42 28.17 5.29
N GLU A 459 -18.26 29.16 5.44
CA GLU A 459 -19.72 28.99 5.55
C GLU A 459 -20.41 28.54 4.26
N ALA A 460 -19.70 28.54 3.12
CA ALA A 460 -20.19 27.97 1.87
C ALA A 460 -20.16 26.44 1.86
N VAL A 461 -19.40 25.83 2.78
CA VAL A 461 -19.30 24.37 2.91
C VAL A 461 -20.52 23.83 3.66
N ALA A 462 -21.09 22.74 3.15
CA ALA A 462 -22.23 22.07 3.77
C ALA A 462 -21.90 21.60 5.20
N PRO A 463 -22.83 21.80 6.18
CA PRO A 463 -22.59 21.46 7.59
C PRO A 463 -22.16 19.99 7.81
N GLU A 464 -22.65 19.07 6.99
CA GLU A 464 -22.32 17.63 7.05
C GLU A 464 -20.82 17.39 6.84
N LYS A 465 -20.19 18.11 5.92
CA LYS A 465 -18.76 18.02 5.63
C LYS A 465 -17.92 18.62 6.76
N ILE A 466 -18.41 19.68 7.37
CA ILE A 466 -17.76 20.28 8.53
C ILE A 466 -17.83 19.32 9.73
N ARG A 467 -18.95 18.63 9.94
CA ARG A 467 -19.14 17.59 10.98
C ARG A 467 -18.14 16.46 10.85
N GLU A 468 -17.95 15.94 9.62
CA GLU A 468 -16.99 14.90 9.30
C GLU A 468 -15.55 15.33 9.68
N TYR A 469 -15.20 16.57 9.33
CA TYR A 469 -13.89 17.14 9.66
C TYR A 469 -13.68 17.32 11.18
N ILE A 470 -14.64 17.91 11.89
CA ILE A 470 -14.55 18.11 13.33
C ILE A 470 -14.41 16.78 14.07
N TRP A 471 -15.25 15.81 13.70
CA TRP A 471 -15.16 14.47 14.29
C TRP A 471 -13.77 13.86 14.12
N PHE A 472 -13.22 13.92 12.91
CA PHE A 472 -11.88 13.44 12.65
C PHE A 472 -10.80 14.19 13.43
N MET A 473 -10.90 15.50 13.54
CA MET A 473 -9.92 16.30 14.28
C MET A 473 -9.89 15.92 15.76
N GLU A 474 -11.04 15.63 16.34
CA GLU A 474 -11.18 15.26 17.76
C GLU A 474 -10.82 13.79 18.05
N THR A 475 -11.19 12.89 17.18
CA THR A 475 -11.18 11.45 17.45
C THR A 475 -10.15 10.65 16.65
N LYS A 476 -9.69 11.20 15.51
CA LYS A 476 -8.92 10.49 14.48
C LYS A 476 -9.62 9.22 13.96
N GLN A 477 -10.96 9.23 13.98
CA GLN A 477 -11.79 8.14 13.48
C GLN A 477 -12.65 8.63 12.32
N PRO A 478 -13.01 7.74 11.36
CA PRO A 478 -14.00 8.05 10.34
C PRO A 478 -15.34 8.44 10.96
N TYR A 479 -16.02 9.40 10.34
CA TYR A 479 -17.33 9.86 10.81
C TYR A 479 -18.44 8.93 10.32
N ALA A 480 -19.26 8.47 11.25
CA ALA A 480 -20.52 7.79 10.97
C ALA A 480 -21.64 8.59 11.63
N PRO A 481 -22.58 9.17 10.85
CA PRO A 481 -23.67 9.95 11.42
C PRO A 481 -24.50 9.11 12.39
N PRO A 482 -24.79 9.63 13.62
CA PRO A 482 -25.65 8.92 14.57
C PRO A 482 -27.07 8.76 14.01
N SER A 483 -27.69 7.62 14.25
CA SER A 483 -29.09 7.38 13.91
C SER A 483 -30.01 7.94 14.99
N GLY A 484 -30.49 9.19 14.81
CA GLY A 484 -31.42 9.85 15.74
C GLY A 484 -30.74 10.59 16.90
N GLY A 485 -31.52 11.17 17.81
CA GLY A 485 -31.05 11.96 18.94
C GLY A 485 -30.95 13.45 18.66
N ASN A 486 -30.09 14.14 19.41
CA ASN A 486 -29.85 15.58 19.24
C ASN A 486 -29.26 15.88 17.85
N PRO A 487 -29.81 16.81 17.06
CA PRO A 487 -29.37 17.09 15.69
C PRO A 487 -27.92 17.61 15.60
N TYR A 488 -27.35 18.07 16.70
CA TYR A 488 -25.97 18.56 16.79
C TYR A 488 -24.99 17.51 17.30
N TYR A 489 -25.47 16.34 17.71
CA TYR A 489 -24.64 15.25 18.21
C TYR A 489 -23.81 14.65 17.06
N LEU A 490 -22.50 14.53 17.28
CA LEU A 490 -21.57 13.91 16.33
C LEU A 490 -21.34 12.44 16.64
N GLY A 491 -21.36 12.06 17.92
CA GLY A 491 -21.06 10.72 18.37
C GLY A 491 -20.33 10.68 19.70
N LYS A 492 -19.97 9.47 20.15
CA LYS A 492 -19.20 9.22 21.36
C LYS A 492 -17.90 8.48 21.03
N HIS A 493 -16.80 8.95 21.58
CA HIS A 493 -15.49 8.29 21.49
C HIS A 493 -14.76 8.37 22.84
N ASN A 494 -14.18 7.24 23.31
CA ASN A 494 -13.46 7.15 24.59
C ASN A 494 -14.21 7.81 25.77
N SER A 495 -15.49 7.46 25.95
CA SER A 495 -16.38 8.02 27.00
C SER A 495 -16.72 9.51 26.86
N THR A 496 -16.27 10.21 25.82
CA THR A 496 -16.57 11.62 25.55
C THR A 496 -17.61 11.74 24.45
N GLY A 497 -18.66 12.52 24.70
CA GLY A 497 -19.67 12.91 23.72
C GLY A 497 -19.26 14.20 23.00
N TYR A 498 -19.49 14.27 21.70
CA TYR A 498 -19.11 15.40 20.86
C TYR A 498 -20.34 16.02 20.22
N TYR A 499 -20.42 17.37 20.24
CA TYR A 499 -21.52 18.14 19.67
C TYR A 499 -20.97 19.29 18.83
N PHE A 500 -21.60 19.50 17.67
CA PHE A 500 -21.35 20.64 16.81
C PHE A 500 -22.63 21.46 16.68
N TYR A 501 -22.81 22.40 17.64
CA TYR A 501 -23.93 23.33 17.68
C TYR A 501 -23.67 24.49 16.72
N TYR A 502 -23.97 24.26 15.47
CA TYR A 502 -23.72 25.17 14.35
C TYR A 502 -24.99 25.36 13.50
N GLU A 503 -25.29 26.62 13.24
CA GLU A 503 -26.36 27.07 12.35
C GLU A 503 -25.78 28.05 11.33
N PRO A 504 -25.88 27.83 10.01
CA PRO A 504 -25.24 28.68 9.01
C PRO A 504 -25.65 30.15 9.10
N GLN A 505 -26.90 30.43 9.43
CA GLN A 505 -27.47 31.80 9.40
C GLN A 505 -27.71 32.41 10.80
N ARG A 506 -27.35 31.74 11.85
CA ARG A 506 -27.60 32.19 13.23
C ARG A 506 -26.40 31.93 14.12
N VAL A 507 -26.08 32.91 14.96
CA VAL A 507 -25.10 32.74 16.04
C VAL A 507 -25.63 31.79 17.10
N THR A 508 -24.92 30.70 17.36
CA THR A 508 -25.27 29.73 18.38
C THR A 508 -24.62 30.07 19.72
N VAL A 509 -25.34 29.84 20.80
CA VAL A 509 -24.87 30.12 22.14
C VAL A 509 -25.03 28.90 23.03
N LEU A 510 -23.91 28.39 23.56
CA LEU A 510 -23.94 27.34 24.57
C LEU A 510 -24.46 27.94 25.89
N ASP A 511 -25.67 27.55 26.24
CA ASP A 511 -26.36 27.94 27.47
C ASP A 511 -26.98 26.73 28.19
N TYR A 512 -27.67 26.95 29.28
CA TYR A 512 -28.34 25.88 30.03
C TYR A 512 -29.51 25.25 29.25
N ALA A 513 -30.15 26.02 28.38
CA ALA A 513 -31.22 25.50 27.53
C ALA A 513 -30.68 24.47 26.54
N PHE A 514 -29.57 24.76 25.88
CA PHE A 514 -28.89 23.78 25.02
C PHE A 514 -28.41 22.55 25.81
N LEU A 515 -27.78 22.75 27.00
CA LEU A 515 -27.34 21.62 27.81
C LEU A 515 -28.50 20.70 28.22
N SER A 516 -29.70 21.23 28.42
CA SER A 516 -30.88 20.43 28.76
C SER A 516 -31.38 19.53 27.60
N THR A 517 -30.93 19.78 26.35
CA THR A 517 -31.26 18.96 25.17
C THR A 517 -30.34 17.74 25.01
N ILE A 518 -29.27 17.68 25.81
CA ILE A 518 -28.30 16.58 25.76
C ILE A 518 -28.86 15.41 26.55
N THR A 519 -29.16 14.31 25.85
CA THR A 519 -29.71 13.08 26.43
C THR A 519 -28.69 11.93 26.44
N GLU A 520 -27.63 12.03 25.64
CA GLU A 520 -26.61 11.01 25.49
C GLU A 520 -25.66 11.00 26.69
N LYS A 521 -25.54 9.84 27.35
CA LYS A 521 -24.69 9.68 28.54
C LYS A 521 -23.21 9.54 28.12
N ALA A 522 -22.39 10.45 28.66
CA ALA A 522 -20.94 10.47 28.53
C ALA A 522 -20.29 10.96 29.83
N ASP A 523 -19.03 10.57 30.06
CA ASP A 523 -18.26 11.02 31.23
C ASP A 523 -17.75 12.44 31.02
N GLY A 524 -17.51 12.84 29.78
CA GLY A 524 -17.16 14.20 29.37
C GLY A 524 -17.91 14.58 28.11
N THR A 525 -18.04 15.88 27.85
CA THR A 525 -18.74 16.39 26.66
C THR A 525 -17.95 17.53 26.06
N VAL A 526 -17.68 17.47 24.76
CA VAL A 526 -17.06 18.55 23.97
C VAL A 526 -18.15 19.18 23.10
N ILE A 527 -18.34 20.51 23.24
CA ILE A 527 -19.37 21.24 22.52
C ILE A 527 -18.73 22.40 21.74
N TYR A 528 -18.90 22.38 20.43
CA TYR A 528 -18.59 23.49 19.55
C TYR A 528 -19.81 24.40 19.42
N ALA A 529 -19.66 25.71 19.68
CA ALA A 529 -20.65 26.73 19.40
C ALA A 529 -19.96 28.08 19.16
N ASP A 530 -20.71 29.06 18.66
CA ASP A 530 -20.16 30.39 18.36
C ASP A 530 -19.80 31.16 19.62
N ARG A 531 -20.66 31.08 20.65
CA ARG A 531 -20.51 31.76 21.96
C ARG A 531 -20.86 30.82 23.11
N CYS A 532 -20.42 31.17 24.31
CA CYS A 532 -20.78 30.49 25.53
C CYS A 532 -21.27 31.51 26.58
N ALA A 533 -22.44 31.25 27.14
CA ALA A 533 -23.04 32.06 28.22
C ALA A 533 -22.76 31.49 29.60
N ILE A 534 -22.07 30.36 29.73
CA ILE A 534 -21.78 29.67 30.99
C ILE A 534 -20.32 29.90 31.38
N ASN A 535 -20.07 30.20 32.65
CA ASN A 535 -18.70 30.36 33.14
C ASN A 535 -17.91 29.06 33.06
N ALA A 536 -16.61 29.16 32.73
CA ALA A 536 -15.70 28.02 32.53
C ALA A 536 -15.64 27.09 33.77
N ASP A 537 -15.63 27.62 34.99
CA ASP A 537 -15.60 26.81 36.23
C ASP A 537 -16.86 25.95 36.38
N LYS A 538 -18.02 26.47 35.93
CA LYS A 538 -19.27 25.71 35.94
C LYS A 538 -19.29 24.62 34.89
N LEU A 539 -18.81 24.92 33.70
CA LEU A 539 -18.66 23.90 32.61
C LEU A 539 -17.75 22.77 33.06
N ALA A 540 -16.60 23.10 33.66
CA ALA A 540 -15.65 22.11 34.16
C ALA A 540 -16.27 21.17 35.22
N LYS A 541 -17.08 21.72 36.15
CA LYS A 541 -17.83 20.93 37.14
C LYS A 541 -18.88 20.01 36.53
N MET A 542 -19.36 20.34 35.34
CA MET A 542 -20.35 19.55 34.58
C MET A 542 -19.68 18.58 33.61
N GLY A 543 -18.34 18.53 33.55
CA GLY A 543 -17.60 17.72 32.60
C GLY A 543 -17.72 18.19 31.13
N VAL A 544 -18.01 19.50 30.93
CA VAL A 544 -18.23 20.08 29.60
C VAL A 544 -17.04 20.94 29.19
N THR A 545 -16.52 20.69 28.00
CA THR A 545 -15.49 21.50 27.35
C THR A 545 -16.13 22.27 26.18
N PHE A 546 -16.09 23.60 26.26
CA PHE A 546 -16.53 24.48 25.18
C PHE A 546 -15.38 24.73 24.22
N LYS A 547 -15.67 24.64 22.91
CA LYS A 547 -14.78 25.04 21.81
C LYS A 547 -15.49 26.05 20.91
N LYS A 548 -14.86 27.20 20.71
CA LYS A 548 -15.43 28.26 19.86
C LYS A 548 -15.31 27.88 18.38
N ILE A 549 -16.43 28.03 17.65
CA ILE A 549 -16.42 27.91 16.18
C ILE A 549 -15.74 29.16 15.62
N PRO A 550 -14.72 29.02 14.78
CA PRO A 550 -14.01 30.17 14.21
C PRO A 550 -14.83 30.77 13.05
N ARG A 551 -15.76 31.66 13.34
CA ARG A 551 -16.49 32.45 12.33
C ARG A 551 -15.82 33.79 12.07
N ASP A 552 -16.12 34.38 10.89
CA ASP A 552 -15.73 35.75 10.58
C ASP A 552 -16.35 36.73 11.61
N ILE A 553 -15.51 37.65 12.10
CA ILE A 553 -15.90 38.64 13.12
C ILE A 553 -17.05 39.52 12.63
N SER A 554 -17.19 39.75 11.31
CA SER A 554 -18.28 40.54 10.74
C SER A 554 -19.66 39.94 10.95
N ARG A 555 -19.76 38.66 11.35
CA ARG A 555 -21.01 37.92 11.58
C ARG A 555 -21.27 37.57 13.06
N LEU A 556 -20.36 37.93 13.96
CA LEU A 556 -20.50 37.77 15.41
C LEU A 556 -21.10 39.00 16.05
#